data_1819a95f01ce5df3fa7afb12e0feb241
#
_entry.id   1819a95f01ce5df3fa7afb12e0feb241
#
_cell.length_a   1.000
_cell.length_b   1.000
_cell.length_c   1.000
_cell.angle_alpha   90.00
_cell.angle_beta   90.00
_cell.angle_gamma   90.00
#
_symmetry.space_group_name_H-M   'P 1'
#
loop_
_entity.id
_entity.type
_entity.pdbx_description
1 polymer ?
#
loop_
_entity_poly.entity_id
_entity_poly.type
_entity_poly.pdbx_seq_one_letter_code
_entity_poly.pdbx_strand_id
1 'polypeptide(L)'
;VEVKVGSDNKQFTPEEVSAMVLVKMKEIAESYLGKEVKNAVVTVPAYFNDAQRQATKDAGTIAGLNVVRIINEPTAAAIAYGLDKKDGERNILVFDLGGGTFDVSMLTIDNGVFEVL
;
A
#
# COMPACT_ATOMS: atom_id res chain seq x y z
N VAL A 1 6.18 3.60 19.30
CA VAL A 1 6.55 2.23 19.69
C VAL A 1 7.88 2.27 20.38
N GLU A 2 7.98 1.60 21.54
CA GLU A 2 9.24 1.44 22.26
C GLU A 2 9.72 -0.01 22.13
N VAL A 3 10.98 -0.18 21.74
CA VAL A 3 11.60 -1.49 21.58
C VAL A 3 12.95 -1.54 22.28
N LYS A 4 13.25 -2.68 22.88
CA LYS A 4 14.53 -2.93 23.50
C LYS A 4 15.51 -3.46 22.46
N VAL A 5 16.60 -2.71 22.24
CA VAL A 5 17.68 -3.10 21.32
C VAL A 5 18.95 -3.29 22.15
N GLY A 6 19.28 -4.54 22.47
CA GLY A 6 20.36 -4.87 23.40
C GLY A 6 20.04 -4.39 24.81
N SER A 7 20.85 -3.48 25.38
CA SER A 7 20.65 -2.86 26.69
C SER A 7 19.79 -1.57 26.62
N ASP A 8 19.56 -1.03 25.43
CA ASP A 8 18.98 0.30 25.25
C ASP A 8 17.51 0.22 24.82
N ASN A 9 16.70 1.13 25.34
CA ASN A 9 15.32 1.34 24.85
C ASN A 9 15.35 2.40 23.76
N LYS A 10 14.79 2.07 22.58
CA LYS A 10 14.61 2.99 21.46
C LYS A 10 13.13 3.22 21.20
N GLN A 11 12.79 4.46 20.92
CA GLN A 11 11.45 4.86 20.55
C GLN A 11 11.39 5.13 19.05
N PHE A 12 10.36 4.62 18.39
CA PHE A 12 10.08 4.82 16.98
C PHE A 12 8.64 5.30 16.79
N THR A 13 8.43 6.17 15.83
CA THR A 13 7.09 6.49 15.36
C THR A 13 6.52 5.33 14.51
N PRO A 14 5.20 5.22 14.36
CA PRO A 14 4.62 4.22 13.45
C PRO A 14 5.14 4.35 12.01
N GLU A 15 5.36 5.57 11.54
CA GLU A 15 5.90 5.87 10.21
C GLU A 15 7.32 5.35 10.04
N GLU A 16 8.17 5.48 11.06
CA GLU A 16 9.53 4.94 11.04
C GLU A 16 9.54 3.41 10.98
N VAL A 17 8.67 2.74 11.73
CA VAL A 17 8.53 1.28 11.69
C VAL A 17 8.05 0.83 10.31
N SER A 18 7.04 1.50 9.76
CA SER A 18 6.53 1.23 8.42
C SER A 18 7.60 1.48 7.36
N ALA A 19 8.41 2.53 7.53
CA ALA A 19 9.52 2.82 6.62
C ALA A 19 10.57 1.70 6.58
N MET A 20 10.84 1.04 7.70
CA MET A 20 11.77 -0.12 7.73
C MET A 20 11.28 -1.25 6.82
N VAL A 21 9.98 -1.50 6.80
CA VAL A 21 9.37 -2.50 5.89
C VAL A 21 9.49 -2.03 4.43
N LEU A 22 9.21 -0.76 4.15
CA LEU A 22 9.30 -0.21 2.80
C LEU A 22 10.75 -0.20 2.28
N VAL A 23 11.73 0.07 3.13
CA VAL A 23 13.18 -0.08 2.79
C VAL A 23 13.46 -1.50 2.35
N LYS A 24 12.95 -2.50 3.10
CA LYS A 24 13.15 -3.90 2.73
C LYS A 24 12.51 -4.26 1.39
N MET A 25 11.30 -3.75 1.12
CA MET A 25 10.64 -3.95 -0.18
C MET A 25 11.43 -3.28 -1.31
N LYS A 26 11.96 -2.07 -1.08
CA LYS A 26 12.83 -1.36 -2.04
C LYS A 26 14.08 -2.18 -2.36
N GLU A 27 14.80 -2.67 -1.34
CA GLU A 27 15.99 -3.50 -1.52
C GLU A 27 15.70 -4.77 -2.36
N ILE A 28 14.59 -5.44 -2.09
CA ILE A 28 14.16 -6.63 -2.85
C ILE A 28 13.90 -6.27 -4.31
N ALA A 29 13.19 -5.17 -4.56
CA ALA A 29 12.89 -4.71 -5.90
C ALA A 29 14.16 -4.31 -6.67
N GLU A 30 15.08 -3.58 -6.03
CA GLU A 30 16.37 -3.19 -6.60
C GLU A 30 17.25 -4.38 -6.94
N SER A 31 17.29 -5.37 -6.04
CA SER A 31 18.02 -6.63 -6.27
C SER A 31 17.46 -7.39 -7.47
N TYR A 32 16.13 -7.44 -7.60
CA TYR A 32 15.47 -8.13 -8.72
C TYR A 32 15.65 -7.41 -10.06
N LEU A 33 15.53 -6.08 -10.06
CA LEU A 33 15.60 -5.25 -11.26
C LEU A 33 17.05 -4.91 -11.70
N GLY A 34 18.02 -5.07 -10.80
CA GLY A 34 19.41 -4.67 -11.04
C GLY A 34 19.62 -3.16 -11.17
N LYS A 35 18.72 -2.34 -10.66
CA LYS A 35 18.76 -0.87 -10.74
C LYS A 35 18.05 -0.22 -9.56
N GLU A 36 18.39 1.05 -9.31
CA GLU A 36 17.77 1.86 -8.26
C GLU A 36 16.26 2.04 -8.50
N VAL A 37 15.48 1.90 -7.42
CA VAL A 37 14.03 2.14 -7.39
C VAL A 37 13.77 3.44 -6.62
N LYS A 38 13.28 4.46 -7.33
CA LYS A 38 12.98 5.79 -6.77
C LYS A 38 11.50 6.03 -6.56
N ASN A 39 10.66 5.56 -7.48
CA ASN A 39 9.22 5.84 -7.48
C ASN A 39 8.44 4.59 -7.07
N ALA A 40 7.41 4.81 -6.27
CA ALA A 40 6.51 3.74 -5.84
C ALA A 40 5.05 4.18 -5.85
N VAL A 41 4.17 3.24 -6.13
CA VAL A 41 2.75 3.31 -5.78
C VAL A 41 2.56 2.45 -4.55
N VAL A 42 1.96 3.00 -3.50
CA VAL A 42 1.73 2.28 -2.24
C VAL A 42 0.24 2.08 -2.06
N THR A 43 -0.15 0.87 -1.69
CA THR A 43 -1.54 0.55 -1.41
C THR A 43 -1.87 0.67 0.07
N VAL A 44 -3.12 1.03 0.37
CA VAL A 44 -3.65 1.13 1.71
C VAL A 44 -5.05 0.51 1.77
N PRO A 45 -5.51 0.03 2.93
CA PRO A 45 -6.89 -0.38 3.10
C PRO A 45 -7.87 0.73 2.71
N ALA A 46 -9.01 0.36 2.12
CA ALA A 46 -9.99 1.34 1.63
C ALA A 46 -10.55 2.23 2.75
N TYR A 47 -10.59 1.72 4.00
CA TYR A 47 -11.08 2.45 5.18
C TYR A 47 -10.06 3.42 5.79
N PHE A 48 -8.82 3.49 5.30
CA PHE A 48 -7.84 4.47 5.79
C PHE A 48 -8.34 5.88 5.55
N ASN A 49 -8.28 6.71 6.59
CA ASN A 49 -8.55 8.14 6.51
C ASN A 49 -7.34 8.91 5.94
N ASP A 50 -7.51 10.20 5.71
CA ASP A 50 -6.47 11.05 5.11
C ASP A 50 -5.19 11.11 5.96
N ALA A 51 -5.31 11.12 7.29
CA ALA A 51 -4.16 11.13 8.19
C ALA A 51 -3.33 9.83 8.07
N GLN A 52 -4.00 8.67 7.99
CA GLN A 52 -3.35 7.37 7.79
C GLN A 52 -2.70 7.26 6.40
N ARG A 53 -3.35 7.80 5.37
CA ARG A 53 -2.79 7.87 4.01
C ARG A 53 -1.55 8.76 3.96
N GLN A 54 -1.59 9.92 4.63
CA GLN A 54 -0.43 10.80 4.73
C GLN A 54 0.71 10.14 5.51
N ALA A 55 0.44 9.50 6.65
CA ALA A 55 1.45 8.76 7.41
C ALA A 55 2.12 7.64 6.59
N THR A 56 1.35 6.95 5.74
CA THR A 56 1.89 5.95 4.80
C THR A 56 2.80 6.59 3.76
N LYS A 57 2.43 7.76 3.23
CA LYS A 57 3.26 8.53 2.30
C LYS A 57 4.55 9.01 2.96
N ASP A 58 4.47 9.47 4.21
CA ASP A 58 5.62 9.92 5.00
C ASP A 58 6.58 8.75 5.27
N ALA A 59 6.06 7.57 5.60
CA ALA A 59 6.86 6.34 5.71
C ALA A 59 7.63 6.02 4.41
N GLY A 60 7.00 6.20 3.26
CA GLY A 60 7.65 6.07 1.96
C GLY A 60 8.80 7.07 1.77
N THR A 61 8.59 8.32 2.16
CA THR A 61 9.61 9.37 2.11
C THR A 61 10.80 9.03 3.03
N ILE A 62 10.54 8.59 4.25
CA ILE A 62 11.57 8.12 5.20
C ILE A 62 12.36 6.95 4.62
N ALA A 63 11.70 6.06 3.89
CA ALA A 63 12.33 4.92 3.20
C ALA A 63 13.13 5.31 1.94
N GLY A 64 13.17 6.59 1.58
CA GLY A 64 13.84 7.08 0.38
C GLY A 64 13.09 6.78 -0.92
N LEU A 65 11.77 6.67 -0.86
CA LEU A 65 10.89 6.49 -2.01
C LEU A 65 10.11 7.78 -2.31
N ASN A 66 9.95 8.09 -3.59
CA ASN A 66 8.96 9.04 -4.05
C ASN A 66 7.63 8.30 -4.24
N VAL A 67 6.71 8.47 -3.29
CA VAL A 67 5.37 7.88 -3.38
C VAL A 67 4.52 8.72 -4.34
N VAL A 68 4.44 8.25 -5.58
CA VAL A 68 3.74 8.98 -6.67
C VAL A 68 2.23 8.87 -6.54
N ARG A 69 1.73 7.83 -5.88
CA ARG A 69 0.29 7.63 -5.64
C ARG A 69 0.04 6.69 -4.46
N ILE A 70 -1.02 6.99 -3.70
CA ILE A 70 -1.64 6.07 -2.74
C ILE A 70 -2.95 5.59 -3.38
N ILE A 71 -3.17 4.28 -3.41
CA ILE A 71 -4.41 3.68 -3.94
C ILE A 71 -4.98 2.67 -2.95
N ASN A 72 -6.28 2.40 -3.06
CA ASN A 72 -6.93 1.41 -2.21
C ASN A 72 -6.51 -0.01 -2.60
N GLU A 73 -6.28 -0.88 -1.62
CA GLU A 73 -5.91 -2.29 -1.83
C GLU A 73 -6.90 -3.04 -2.73
N PRO A 74 -8.23 -2.95 -2.52
CA PRO A 74 -9.18 -3.63 -3.39
C PRO A 74 -9.17 -3.08 -4.83
N THR A 75 -8.92 -1.78 -5.01
CA THR A 75 -8.76 -1.17 -6.35
C THR A 75 -7.52 -1.71 -7.04
N ALA A 76 -6.41 -1.81 -6.33
CA ALA A 76 -5.17 -2.37 -6.87
C ALA A 76 -5.35 -3.83 -7.30
N ALA A 77 -6.06 -4.64 -6.52
CA ALA A 77 -6.40 -6.02 -6.87
C ALA A 77 -7.21 -6.09 -8.17
N ALA A 78 -8.25 -5.26 -8.29
CA ALA A 78 -9.08 -5.20 -9.49
C ALA A 78 -8.27 -4.79 -10.74
N ILE A 79 -7.37 -3.82 -10.61
CA ILE A 79 -6.45 -3.40 -11.68
C ILE A 79 -5.51 -4.55 -12.08
N ALA A 80 -4.95 -5.26 -11.11
CA ALA A 80 -4.03 -6.37 -11.37
C ALA A 80 -4.69 -7.49 -12.18
N TYR A 81 -5.98 -7.70 -12.02
CA TYR A 81 -6.78 -8.62 -12.82
C TYR A 81 -7.28 -8.01 -14.15
N GLY A 82 -6.91 -6.79 -14.47
CA GLY A 82 -7.28 -6.12 -15.73
C GLY A 82 -8.77 -5.80 -15.84
N LEU A 83 -9.44 -5.60 -14.71
CA LEU A 83 -10.88 -5.35 -14.71
C LEU A 83 -11.22 -3.92 -15.13
N ASP A 84 -10.25 -3.01 -15.03
CA ASP A 84 -10.29 -1.63 -15.54
C ASP A 84 -10.39 -1.53 -17.08
N LYS A 85 -9.95 -2.57 -17.77
CA LYS A 85 -9.87 -2.60 -19.24
C LYS A 85 -11.13 -3.15 -19.92
N LYS A 86 -12.14 -3.49 -19.15
CA LYS A 86 -13.38 -4.06 -19.66
C LYS A 86 -14.46 -2.97 -19.69
N ASP A 87 -15.17 -2.86 -20.81
CA ASP A 87 -16.26 -1.90 -20.98
C ASP A 87 -17.47 -2.21 -20.09
N GLY A 88 -18.22 -1.15 -19.74
CA GLY A 88 -19.48 -1.22 -19.01
C GLY A 88 -19.33 -1.23 -17.50
N GLU A 89 -20.47 -1.07 -16.83
CA GLU A 89 -20.58 -1.08 -15.37
C GLU A 89 -20.47 -2.50 -14.81
N ARG A 90 -19.74 -2.64 -13.71
CA ARG A 90 -19.54 -3.92 -13.01
C ARG A 90 -19.46 -3.73 -11.52
N ASN A 91 -20.08 -4.65 -10.81
CA ASN A 91 -19.93 -4.78 -9.37
C ASN A 91 -18.98 -5.94 -9.07
N ILE A 92 -17.96 -5.66 -8.28
CA ILE A 92 -16.90 -6.61 -7.93
C ILE A 92 -16.81 -6.72 -6.42
N LEU A 93 -16.76 -7.95 -5.94
CA LEU A 93 -16.44 -8.24 -4.55
C LEU A 93 -14.98 -8.67 -4.49
N VAL A 94 -14.19 -7.95 -3.70
CA VAL A 94 -12.80 -8.31 -3.40
C VAL A 94 -12.78 -8.95 -2.02
N PHE A 95 -12.28 -10.19 -1.98
CA PHE A 95 -12.08 -10.97 -0.77
C PHE A 95 -10.56 -11.07 -0.56
N ASP A 96 -10.05 -10.29 0.37
CA ASP A 96 -8.61 -10.20 0.69
C ASP A 96 -8.32 -10.89 2.02
N LEU A 97 -7.75 -12.08 1.95
CA LEU A 97 -7.35 -12.87 3.12
C LEU A 97 -5.83 -12.96 3.19
N GLY A 98 -5.25 -12.18 4.10
CA GLY A 98 -3.82 -12.16 4.37
C GLY A 98 -3.41 -13.03 5.57
N GLY A 99 -2.15 -12.93 5.96
CA GLY A 99 -1.58 -13.68 7.09
C GLY A 99 -2.00 -13.18 8.46
N GLY A 100 -2.57 -12.00 8.58
CA GLY A 100 -2.99 -11.39 9.84
C GLY A 100 -4.28 -10.57 9.76
N THR A 101 -4.73 -10.26 8.56
CA THR A 101 -5.95 -9.47 8.31
C THR A 101 -6.84 -10.14 7.28
N PHE A 102 -8.11 -9.79 7.34
CA PHE A 102 -9.12 -10.21 6.40
C PHE A 102 -10.04 -9.02 6.09
N ASP A 103 -10.12 -8.68 4.82
CA ASP A 103 -10.91 -7.54 4.34
C ASP A 103 -11.83 -7.97 3.19
N VAL A 104 -13.06 -7.49 3.21
CA VAL A 104 -14.03 -7.66 2.13
C VAL A 104 -14.48 -6.28 1.67
N SER A 105 -14.35 -6.02 0.38
CA SER A 105 -14.73 -4.75 -0.22
C SER A 105 -15.61 -4.97 -1.44
N MET A 106 -16.63 -4.13 -1.59
CA MET A 106 -17.41 -4.04 -2.82
C MET A 106 -16.95 -2.83 -3.61
N LEU A 107 -16.75 -3.03 -4.92
CA LEU A 107 -16.41 -1.96 -5.84
C LEU A 107 -17.39 -1.94 -7.00
N THR A 108 -17.72 -0.73 -7.44
CA THR A 108 -18.30 -0.50 -8.76
C THR A 108 -17.21 0.02 -9.69
N ILE A 109 -17.15 -0.53 -10.88
CA ILE A 109 -16.28 -0.05 -11.96
C ILE A 109 -17.19 0.38 -13.11
N ASP A 110 -17.10 1.64 -13.48
CA ASP A 110 -17.78 2.17 -14.66
C ASP A 110 -16.77 2.91 -15.54
N ASN A 111 -16.59 2.43 -16.78
CA ASN A 111 -15.67 3.03 -17.76
C ASN A 111 -14.27 3.34 -17.20
N GLY A 112 -13.72 2.43 -16.39
CA GLY A 112 -12.39 2.57 -15.79
C GLY A 112 -12.34 3.43 -14.53
N VAL A 113 -13.48 3.95 -14.05
CA VAL A 113 -13.59 4.65 -12.77
C VAL A 113 -13.99 3.67 -11.69
N PHE A 114 -13.23 3.65 -10.59
CA PHE A 114 -13.48 2.78 -9.45
C PHE A 114 -14.13 3.55 -8.30
N GLU A 115 -15.20 3.01 -7.78
CA GLU A 115 -15.84 3.46 -6.55
C GLU A 115 -15.86 2.31 -5.55
N VAL A 116 -15.43 2.57 -4.31
CA VAL A 116 -15.55 1.62 -3.19
C VAL A 116 -16.83 1.96 -2.45
N LEU A 117 -17.73 0.97 -2.31
CA LEU A 117 -19.04 1.12 -1.68
C LEU A 117 -18.96 0.93 -0.16
#